data_ef945d96d76c180e819455ca18424356
#
_entry.id   ef945d96d76c180e819455ca18424356
#
_cell.length_a   1.000
_cell.length_b   1.000
_cell.length_c   1.000
_cell.angle_alpha   90.00
_cell.angle_beta   90.00
_cell.angle_gamma   90.00
#
_symmetry.space_group_name_H-M   'P 1'
#
loop_
_entity.id
_entity.type
_entity.pdbx_description
1 polymer ?
#
loop_
_entity_poly.entity_id
_entity_poly.type
_entity_poly.pdbx_seq_one_letter_code
_entity_poly.pdbx_strand_id
1 'polypeptide(L)'
;MSQLFHRNTNIYSRVSIVAVLAFLGFLGWVITMLYLSGYHTKQADFVEQPIQFSHAHHVGGMGIDCRYCHTSVEESAFANIPPTKTCMNCHSQIWSNAPILEPVRASFRDDKPLSWVRVHDLPDFV
;
A
#
# COMPACT_ATOMS: atom_id res chain seq x y z
N MET A 1 36.10 41.85 38.42
CA MET A 1 35.01 40.88 38.37
C MET A 1 35.63 39.52 38.05
N SER A 2 35.46 38.51 38.90
CA SER A 2 35.99 37.19 38.69
C SER A 2 35.19 36.51 37.55
N GLN A 3 35.87 36.04 36.54
CA GLN A 3 35.28 35.31 35.44
C GLN A 3 34.90 33.91 35.92
N LEU A 4 33.59 33.59 35.94
CA LEU A 4 33.08 32.31 36.40
C LEU A 4 33.36 31.16 35.44
N PHE A 5 33.44 31.45 34.11
CA PHE A 5 33.64 30.44 33.09
C PHE A 5 34.96 30.63 32.36
N HIS A 6 35.53 29.55 31.86
CA HIS A 6 36.74 29.57 31.07
C HIS A 6 36.52 30.38 29.78
N ARG A 7 37.54 31.09 29.29
CA ARG A 7 37.46 31.95 28.09
C ARG A 7 36.93 31.28 26.83
N ASN A 8 37.09 29.95 26.71
CA ASN A 8 36.65 29.18 25.55
C ASN A 8 35.20 28.65 25.68
N THR A 9 34.51 28.88 26.79
CA THR A 9 33.14 28.37 27.04
C THR A 9 32.16 28.82 25.96
N ASN A 10 32.28 30.06 25.47
CA ASN A 10 31.43 30.58 24.40
C ASN A 10 31.64 29.84 23.07
N ILE A 11 32.85 29.39 22.80
CA ILE A 11 33.15 28.61 21.58
C ILE A 11 32.54 27.22 21.72
N TYR A 12 32.77 26.56 22.87
CA TYR A 12 32.20 25.24 23.12
C TYR A 12 30.68 25.23 23.09
N SER A 13 30.02 26.23 23.70
CA SER A 13 28.56 26.32 23.66
C SER A 13 28.02 26.53 22.24
N ARG A 14 28.63 27.39 21.43
CA ARG A 14 28.24 27.59 20.02
C ARG A 14 28.42 26.32 19.20
N VAL A 15 29.59 25.68 19.32
CA VAL A 15 29.89 24.46 18.58
C VAL A 15 28.94 23.32 19.01
N SER A 16 28.67 23.17 20.31
CA SER A 16 27.77 22.13 20.81
C SER A 16 26.33 22.36 20.34
N ILE A 17 25.85 23.60 20.35
CA ILE A 17 24.49 23.93 19.84
C ILE A 17 24.40 23.57 18.34
N VAL A 18 25.37 24.02 17.55
CA VAL A 18 25.37 23.71 16.11
C VAL A 18 25.46 22.19 15.87
N ALA A 19 26.31 21.50 16.61
CA ALA A 19 26.45 20.04 16.50
C ALA A 19 25.15 19.31 16.86
N VAL A 20 24.47 19.73 17.95
CA VAL A 20 23.17 19.14 18.34
C VAL A 20 22.11 19.41 17.28
N LEU A 21 22.01 20.65 16.78
CA LEU A 21 21.04 20.96 15.73
C LEU A 21 21.32 20.18 14.43
N ALA A 22 22.57 20.07 14.04
CA ALA A 22 22.97 19.25 12.88
C ALA A 22 22.63 17.78 13.08
N PHE A 23 22.90 17.24 14.26
CA PHE A 23 22.57 15.86 14.62
C PHE A 23 21.04 15.62 14.59
N LEU A 24 20.25 16.52 15.18
CA LEU A 24 18.79 16.40 15.17
C LEU A 24 18.22 16.52 13.75
N GLY A 25 18.77 17.43 12.93
CA GLY A 25 18.40 17.56 11.53
C GLY A 25 18.74 16.29 10.73
N PHE A 26 19.93 15.72 10.95
CA PHE A 26 20.33 14.47 10.33
C PHE A 26 19.42 13.30 10.77
N LEU A 27 19.13 13.21 12.06
CA LEU A 27 18.22 12.18 12.59
C LEU A 27 16.82 12.29 12.00
N GLY A 28 16.27 13.52 11.93
CA GLY A 28 14.99 13.77 11.29
C GLY A 28 14.98 13.38 9.81
N TRP A 29 16.06 13.69 9.10
CA TRP A 29 16.22 13.27 7.71
C TRP A 29 16.25 11.75 7.56
N VAL A 30 17.02 11.03 8.37
CA VAL A 30 17.10 9.57 8.35
C VAL A 30 15.73 8.94 8.65
N ILE A 31 15.02 9.43 9.68
CA ILE A 31 13.67 8.94 10.03
C ILE A 31 12.71 9.14 8.85
N THR A 32 12.73 10.31 8.23
CA THR A 32 11.89 10.60 7.06
C THR A 32 12.21 9.65 5.90
N MET A 33 13.48 9.44 5.59
CA MET A 33 13.91 8.53 4.54
C MET A 33 13.49 7.08 4.81
N LEU A 34 13.60 6.62 6.05
CA LEU A 34 13.16 5.28 6.45
C LEU A 34 11.63 5.16 6.36
N TYR A 35 10.90 6.17 6.82
CA TYR A 35 9.44 6.19 6.79
C TYR A 35 8.89 6.16 5.35
N LEU A 36 9.52 6.90 4.43
CA LEU A 36 9.13 6.94 3.02
C LEU A 36 9.76 5.81 2.18
N SER A 37 10.60 4.97 2.78
CA SER A 37 11.25 3.87 2.06
C SER A 37 10.28 2.76 1.72
N GLY A 38 10.58 1.98 0.67
CA GLY A 38 9.85 0.75 0.33
C GLY A 38 9.83 -0.28 1.46
N TYR A 39 10.82 -0.24 2.38
CA TYR A 39 10.83 -1.10 3.56
C TYR A 39 9.62 -0.86 4.48
N HIS A 40 9.27 0.41 4.73
CA HIS A 40 8.12 0.77 5.56
C HIS A 40 6.81 0.74 4.76
N THR A 41 6.81 1.32 3.56
CA THR A 41 5.60 1.46 2.74
C THR A 41 5.17 0.16 2.06
N LYS A 42 6.05 -0.86 2.05
CA LYS A 42 5.83 -2.11 1.32
C LYS A 42 5.57 -1.91 -0.18
N GLN A 43 5.99 -0.78 -0.71
CA GLN A 43 5.87 -0.47 -2.12
C GLN A 43 6.64 -1.50 -2.95
N ALA A 44 6.00 -2.06 -3.96
CA ALA A 44 6.53 -3.11 -4.83
C ALA A 44 6.75 -4.49 -4.16
N ASP A 45 6.35 -4.70 -2.92
CA ASP A 45 6.32 -6.04 -2.34
C ASP A 45 5.21 -6.86 -3.05
N PHE A 46 5.60 -7.99 -3.61
CA PHE A 46 4.63 -8.92 -4.18
C PHE A 46 3.95 -9.71 -3.06
N VAL A 47 2.63 -9.59 -2.99
CA VAL A 47 1.80 -10.36 -2.05
C VAL A 47 1.05 -11.43 -2.83
N GLU A 48 1.25 -12.70 -2.44
CA GLU A 48 0.54 -13.81 -3.06
C GLU A 48 -0.96 -13.72 -2.77
N GLN A 49 -1.75 -13.78 -3.83
CA GLN A 49 -3.21 -13.74 -3.78
C GLN A 49 -3.80 -15.11 -4.06
N PRO A 50 -5.01 -15.42 -3.58
CA PRO A 50 -5.66 -16.71 -3.87
C PRO A 50 -5.84 -16.95 -5.37
N ILE A 51 -5.85 -15.90 -6.17
CA ILE A 51 -5.91 -15.92 -7.63
C ILE A 51 -5.02 -14.83 -8.18
N GLN A 52 -4.25 -15.15 -9.20
CA GLN A 52 -3.40 -14.20 -9.92
C GLN A 52 -4.26 -13.34 -10.86
N PHE A 53 -4.88 -12.31 -10.30
CA PHE A 53 -5.71 -11.38 -11.07
C PHE A 53 -4.87 -10.28 -11.71
N SER A 54 -5.07 -10.05 -13.01
CA SER A 54 -4.37 -9.00 -13.75
C SER A 54 -5.31 -7.85 -14.13
N HIS A 55 -5.17 -6.71 -13.48
CA HIS A 55 -5.86 -5.47 -13.88
C HIS A 55 -5.43 -5.01 -15.28
N ALA A 56 -4.15 -5.15 -15.63
CA ALA A 56 -3.65 -4.79 -16.96
C ALA A 56 -4.37 -5.56 -18.06
N HIS A 57 -4.72 -6.83 -17.84
CA HIS A 57 -5.47 -7.63 -18.80
C HIS A 57 -6.95 -7.21 -18.89
N HIS A 58 -7.63 -7.08 -17.75
CA HIS A 58 -9.07 -6.78 -17.70
C HIS A 58 -9.39 -5.33 -18.09
N VAL A 59 -8.65 -4.38 -17.54
CA VAL A 59 -8.87 -2.95 -17.81
C VAL A 59 -8.13 -2.51 -19.07
N GLY A 60 -6.83 -2.77 -19.14
CA GLY A 60 -5.99 -2.32 -20.25
C GLY A 60 -6.24 -3.08 -21.55
N GLY A 61 -6.45 -4.41 -21.49
CA GLY A 61 -6.65 -5.26 -22.67
C GLY A 61 -8.10 -5.32 -23.15
N MET A 62 -9.05 -5.42 -22.22
CA MET A 62 -10.48 -5.60 -22.56
C MET A 62 -11.33 -4.34 -22.36
N GLY A 63 -10.77 -3.27 -21.78
CA GLY A 63 -11.48 -2.01 -21.57
C GLY A 63 -12.62 -2.08 -20.54
N ILE A 64 -12.57 -3.05 -19.60
CA ILE A 64 -13.60 -3.15 -18.56
C ILE A 64 -13.46 -1.96 -17.60
N ASP A 65 -14.58 -1.24 -17.37
CA ASP A 65 -14.63 -0.10 -16.47
C ASP A 65 -14.38 -0.54 -15.02
N CYS A 66 -13.61 0.28 -14.28
CA CYS A 66 -13.27 0.01 -12.88
C CYS A 66 -14.50 -0.21 -12.00
N ARG A 67 -15.57 0.57 -12.24
CA ARG A 67 -16.84 0.54 -11.50
C ARG A 67 -17.65 -0.73 -11.71
N TYR A 68 -17.37 -1.48 -12.77
CA TYR A 68 -18.01 -2.78 -12.98
C TYR A 68 -17.66 -3.77 -11.85
N CYS A 69 -16.42 -3.69 -11.36
CA CYS A 69 -15.91 -4.54 -10.29
C CYS A 69 -15.90 -3.80 -8.93
N HIS A 70 -15.49 -2.53 -8.91
CA HIS A 70 -15.38 -1.71 -7.71
C HIS A 70 -16.58 -0.76 -7.59
N THR A 71 -17.71 -1.30 -7.14
CA THR A 71 -19.00 -0.59 -7.18
C THR A 71 -19.11 0.60 -6.22
N SER A 72 -18.24 0.71 -5.21
CA SER A 72 -18.25 1.82 -4.24
C SER A 72 -17.11 2.83 -4.43
N VAL A 73 -16.32 2.72 -5.51
CA VAL A 73 -15.13 3.53 -5.72
C VAL A 73 -15.39 5.04 -5.83
N GLU A 74 -16.59 5.46 -6.22
CA GLU A 74 -16.98 6.87 -6.33
C GLU A 74 -17.64 7.42 -5.05
N GLU A 75 -17.99 6.55 -4.09
CA GLU A 75 -18.77 6.92 -2.91
C GLU A 75 -18.02 6.71 -1.60
N SER A 76 -16.92 5.96 -1.61
CA SER A 76 -16.21 5.53 -0.41
C SER A 76 -14.71 5.39 -0.65
N ALA A 77 -13.90 5.69 0.38
CA ALA A 77 -12.48 5.37 0.41
C ALA A 77 -12.22 3.85 0.29
N PHE A 78 -13.21 3.03 0.55
CA PHE A 78 -13.18 1.58 0.34
C PHE A 78 -13.84 1.22 -0.98
N ALA A 79 -13.04 0.94 -2.01
CA ALA A 79 -13.51 0.65 -3.37
C ALA A 79 -14.31 -0.65 -3.51
N ASN A 80 -14.33 -1.47 -2.47
CA ASN A 80 -14.93 -2.81 -2.44
C ASN A 80 -14.22 -3.83 -3.34
N ILE A 81 -14.24 -5.08 -2.93
CA ILE A 81 -13.80 -6.23 -3.75
C ILE A 81 -15.07 -6.88 -4.32
N PRO A 82 -15.12 -7.11 -5.64
CA PRO A 82 -16.30 -7.66 -6.27
C PRO A 82 -16.63 -9.06 -5.75
N PRO A 83 -17.91 -9.40 -5.61
CA PRO A 83 -18.31 -10.77 -5.30
C PRO A 83 -17.91 -11.73 -6.43
N THR A 84 -17.65 -12.98 -6.12
CA THR A 84 -17.23 -14.01 -7.09
C THR A 84 -18.21 -14.14 -8.27
N LYS A 85 -19.48 -13.84 -8.05
CA LYS A 85 -20.50 -13.81 -9.10
C LYS A 85 -20.15 -12.85 -10.24
N THR A 86 -19.54 -11.71 -9.95
CA THR A 86 -19.10 -10.75 -10.97
C THR A 86 -18.06 -11.38 -11.91
N CYS A 87 -17.12 -12.14 -11.36
CA CYS A 87 -16.14 -12.89 -12.15
C CYS A 87 -16.82 -13.95 -13.03
N MET A 88 -17.80 -14.64 -12.48
CA MET A 88 -18.51 -15.73 -13.15
C MET A 88 -19.47 -15.26 -14.25
N ASN A 89 -19.81 -13.96 -14.31
CA ASN A 89 -20.57 -13.43 -15.45
C ASN A 89 -19.85 -13.68 -16.80
N CYS A 90 -18.53 -13.66 -16.79
CA CYS A 90 -17.72 -13.94 -17.97
C CYS A 90 -17.06 -15.34 -17.88
N HIS A 91 -16.48 -15.70 -16.74
CA HIS A 91 -15.70 -16.92 -16.56
C HIS A 91 -16.53 -18.20 -16.45
N SER A 92 -17.85 -18.11 -16.46
CA SER A 92 -18.71 -19.25 -16.72
C SER A 92 -18.61 -19.76 -18.18
N GLN A 93 -18.21 -18.89 -19.11
CA GLN A 93 -18.10 -19.19 -20.54
C GLN A 93 -16.65 -19.04 -21.07
N ILE A 94 -15.95 -17.98 -20.63
CA ILE A 94 -14.58 -17.68 -21.05
C ILE A 94 -13.61 -18.28 -20.04
N TRP A 95 -12.66 -19.10 -20.51
CA TRP A 95 -11.71 -19.85 -19.69
C TRP A 95 -12.39 -20.72 -18.61
N SER A 96 -13.58 -21.18 -18.90
CA SER A 96 -14.43 -21.90 -17.94
C SER A 96 -13.76 -23.09 -17.29
N ASN A 97 -12.80 -23.75 -17.98
CA ASN A 97 -12.08 -24.92 -17.48
C ASN A 97 -10.61 -24.63 -17.11
N ALA A 98 -10.17 -23.35 -17.11
CA ALA A 98 -8.80 -23.01 -16.77
C ALA A 98 -8.49 -23.35 -15.30
N PRO A 99 -7.39 -24.09 -15.02
CA PRO A 99 -7.05 -24.49 -13.64
C PRO A 99 -6.85 -23.30 -12.71
N ILE A 100 -6.31 -22.19 -13.21
CA ILE A 100 -6.09 -20.96 -12.44
C ILE A 100 -7.40 -20.37 -11.88
N LEU A 101 -8.55 -20.63 -12.53
CA LEU A 101 -9.86 -20.15 -12.13
C LEU A 101 -10.62 -21.15 -11.24
N GLU A 102 -10.03 -22.27 -10.88
CA GLU A 102 -10.69 -23.25 -9.97
C GLU A 102 -11.05 -22.63 -8.63
N PRO A 103 -10.24 -21.79 -7.96
CA PRO A 103 -10.65 -21.13 -6.73
C PRO A 103 -11.89 -20.23 -6.91
N VAL A 104 -12.06 -19.58 -8.07
CA VAL A 104 -13.25 -18.75 -8.38
C VAL A 104 -14.48 -19.64 -8.51
N ARG A 105 -14.37 -20.73 -9.28
CA ARG A 105 -15.47 -21.68 -9.47
C ARG A 105 -15.88 -22.34 -8.17
N ALA A 106 -14.91 -22.75 -7.35
CA ALA A 106 -15.16 -23.33 -6.04
C ALA A 106 -15.86 -22.32 -5.11
N SER A 107 -15.34 -21.08 -5.05
CA SER A 107 -15.96 -19.99 -4.29
C SER A 107 -17.42 -19.76 -4.71
N PHE A 108 -17.69 -19.74 -6.01
CA PHE A 108 -19.03 -19.53 -6.54
C PHE A 108 -19.97 -20.71 -6.26
N ARG A 109 -19.48 -21.94 -6.42
CA ARG A 109 -20.24 -23.17 -6.17
C ARG A 109 -20.59 -23.37 -4.70
N ASP A 110 -19.62 -23.09 -3.83
CA ASP A 110 -19.73 -23.37 -2.39
C ASP A 110 -20.25 -22.17 -1.59
N ASP A 111 -20.56 -21.07 -2.28
CA ASP A 111 -20.99 -19.77 -1.72
C ASP A 111 -20.07 -19.26 -0.60
N LYS A 112 -18.76 -19.42 -0.80
CA LYS A 112 -17.71 -18.99 0.12
C LYS A 112 -16.86 -17.90 -0.52
N PRO A 113 -16.74 -16.72 0.11
CA PRO A 113 -15.94 -15.64 -0.47
C PRO A 113 -14.46 -16.03 -0.59
N LEU A 114 -13.80 -15.48 -1.60
CA LEU A 114 -12.36 -15.59 -1.75
C LEU A 114 -11.66 -14.77 -0.66
N SER A 115 -10.67 -15.38 0.00
CA SER A 115 -9.88 -14.73 1.05
C SER A 115 -8.75 -13.90 0.43
N TRP A 116 -9.09 -12.75 -0.13
CA TRP A 116 -8.11 -11.81 -0.67
C TRP A 116 -7.21 -11.24 0.42
N VAL A 117 -5.93 -11.10 0.12
CA VAL A 117 -4.99 -10.41 1.01
C VAL A 117 -5.03 -8.92 0.71
N ARG A 118 -5.32 -8.09 1.72
CA ARG A 118 -5.34 -6.63 1.58
C ARG A 118 -3.93 -6.11 1.36
N VAL A 119 -3.69 -5.51 0.20
CA VAL A 119 -2.38 -4.94 -0.17
C VAL A 119 -2.36 -3.43 0.02
N HIS A 120 -3.53 -2.79 -0.15
CA HIS A 120 -3.65 -1.34 -0.18
C HIS A 120 -4.64 -0.87 0.88
N ASP A 121 -4.26 0.16 1.62
CA ASP A 121 -5.06 0.76 2.68
C ASP A 121 -5.01 2.28 2.55
N LEU A 122 -6.09 2.85 2.01
CA LEU A 122 -6.24 4.30 1.91
C LEU A 122 -6.70 4.87 3.25
N PRO A 123 -6.22 6.06 3.64
CA PRO A 123 -6.79 6.78 4.76
C PRO A 123 -8.26 7.13 4.54
N ASP A 124 -9.06 7.16 5.63
CA ASP A 124 -10.51 7.40 5.56
C ASP A 124 -10.91 8.79 5.05
N PHE A 125 -9.95 9.69 4.88
CA PHE A 125 -10.16 11.05 4.40
C PHE A 125 -9.84 11.26 2.91
N VAL A 126 -9.55 10.19 2.18
CA VAL A 126 -9.24 10.23 0.74
C VAL A 126 -10.45 9.83 -0.07
#